data_c979d2efcd04dca89e38d80abcae2f75
#
_entry.id   c979d2efcd04dca89e38d80abcae2f75
#
_cell.length_a   1.000
_cell.length_b   1.000
_cell.length_c   1.000
_cell.angle_alpha   90.00
_cell.angle_beta   90.00
_cell.angle_gamma   90.00
#
_symmetry.space_group_name_H-M   'P 1'
#
loop_
_entity.id
_entity.type
_entity.pdbx_description
1 polymer ?
#
loop_
_entity_poly.entity_id
_entity_poly.type
_entity_poly.pdbx_seq_one_letter_code
_entity_poly.pdbx_strand_id
1 'polypeptide(L)'
;GADIGGNRAWLSIPGIPFNIQPAEFVKLFLTMLLAQMLLKFKNPKELSELPSVSRLVGVLLYFCGLIFVISSDAGSALIYVFIFIFMIWAAGIYKRWFVAGLGVCALGIFGIIKFLPADNRWRARLLICFDHDADPLGVGFQQTRSYLAVRSGGLTGQGFMNGSLVQAKYSSALPERHTDFIFSSITEELGLVGALAVILLLCAIILRCLYIASTAGDQFSSYVCIGYAGMLIAQVTLNIGMCLYVLPVIGITLPFFSYGGSSIMTMYVTMGIVSGIRIRSRPNWLKDQPSPTRGGKPGI
;
A
#
# COMPACT_ATOMS: atom_id res chain seq x y z
N GLY A 1 -4.49 20.40 11.34
CA GLY A 1 -3.45 19.52 10.83
C GLY A 1 -2.31 20.34 10.26
N ALA A 2 -1.09 19.81 10.31
CA ALA A 2 0.05 20.44 9.67
C ALA A 2 -0.13 20.40 8.15
N ASP A 3 0.05 21.54 7.50
CA ASP A 3 0.04 21.62 6.04
C ASP A 3 1.45 21.28 5.53
N ILE A 4 1.63 20.07 5.03
CA ILE A 4 2.89 19.59 4.46
C ILE A 4 2.67 19.32 2.97
N GLY A 5 3.31 20.11 2.13
CA GLY A 5 3.19 19.97 0.67
C GLY A 5 1.80 20.24 0.10
N GLY A 6 0.99 21.09 0.75
CA GLY A 6 -0.38 21.40 0.34
C GLY A 6 -1.44 20.36 0.76
N ASN A 7 -1.06 19.35 1.55
CA ASN A 7 -1.97 18.34 2.08
C ASN A 7 -2.15 18.48 3.60
N ARG A 8 -3.38 18.60 4.06
CA ARG A 8 -3.75 18.64 5.48
C ARG A 8 -3.91 17.24 6.11
N ALA A 9 -3.18 16.26 5.59
CA ALA A 9 -3.31 14.86 5.96
C ALA A 9 -2.60 14.48 7.28
N TRP A 10 -1.79 15.39 7.83
CA TRP A 10 -0.88 15.11 8.93
C TRP A 10 -1.32 15.76 10.23
N LEU A 11 -1.30 14.99 11.33
CA LEU A 11 -1.50 15.49 12.69
C LEU A 11 -0.14 15.59 13.37
N SER A 12 0.24 16.82 13.75
CA SER A 12 1.41 17.06 14.59
C SER A 12 0.96 17.08 16.05
N ILE A 13 1.50 16.16 16.86
CA ILE A 13 1.20 16.06 18.29
C ILE A 13 2.45 16.56 19.04
N PRO A 14 2.32 17.57 19.92
CA PRO A 14 3.45 18.03 20.74
C PRO A 14 4.06 16.86 21.55
N GLY A 15 5.38 16.69 21.47
CA GLY A 15 6.09 15.61 22.16
C GLY A 15 6.31 14.33 21.35
N ILE A 16 5.72 14.19 20.17
CA ILE A 16 5.99 13.08 19.24
C ILE A 16 6.91 13.58 18.13
N PRO A 17 8.05 12.91 17.86
CA PRO A 17 9.04 13.39 16.88
C PRO A 17 8.64 13.20 15.41
N PHE A 18 7.45 12.64 15.13
CA PHE A 18 6.96 12.43 13.78
C PHE A 18 5.47 12.79 13.67
N ASN A 19 5.04 13.15 12.47
CA ASN A 19 3.65 13.45 12.18
C ASN A 19 2.84 12.17 11.98
N ILE A 20 1.64 12.13 12.53
CA ILE A 20 0.72 10.99 12.40
C ILE A 20 -0.22 11.26 11.23
N GLN A 21 -0.31 10.30 10.31
CA GLN A 21 -1.28 10.29 9.22
C GLN A 21 -2.43 9.33 9.59
N PRO A 22 -3.63 9.85 9.93
CA PRO A 22 -4.77 9.02 10.34
C PRO A 22 -5.17 7.99 9.30
N ALA A 23 -5.05 8.32 8.00
CA ALA A 23 -5.36 7.42 6.90
C ALA A 23 -4.59 6.10 6.96
N GLU A 24 -3.36 6.11 7.50
CA GLU A 24 -2.57 4.90 7.68
C GLU A 24 -3.23 3.91 8.65
N PHE A 25 -3.74 4.41 9.77
CA PHE A 25 -4.42 3.57 10.77
C PHE A 25 -5.81 3.13 10.32
N VAL A 26 -6.53 4.00 9.62
CA VAL A 26 -7.87 3.68 9.10
C VAL A 26 -7.85 2.46 8.17
N LYS A 27 -6.75 2.20 7.44
CA LYS A 27 -6.59 0.97 6.63
C LYS A 27 -6.78 -0.30 7.46
N LEU A 28 -6.26 -0.33 8.68
CA LEU A 28 -6.38 -1.48 9.58
C LEU A 28 -7.84 -1.69 10.00
N PHE A 29 -8.49 -0.61 10.44
CA PHE A 29 -9.89 -0.67 10.87
C PHE A 29 -10.83 -1.01 9.72
N LEU A 30 -10.61 -0.44 8.53
CA LEU A 30 -11.39 -0.75 7.33
C LEU A 30 -11.28 -2.24 6.99
N THR A 31 -10.08 -2.81 7.04
CA THR A 31 -9.87 -4.24 6.78
C THR A 31 -10.65 -5.11 7.76
N MET A 32 -10.60 -4.80 9.07
CA MET A 32 -11.34 -5.53 10.09
C MET A 32 -12.86 -5.37 9.93
N LEU A 33 -13.33 -4.15 9.64
CA LEU A 33 -14.74 -3.86 9.40
C LEU A 33 -15.27 -4.64 8.18
N LEU A 34 -14.54 -4.62 7.07
CA LEU A 34 -14.91 -5.40 5.88
C LEU A 34 -14.92 -6.90 6.17
N ALA A 35 -13.93 -7.43 6.92
CA ALA A 35 -13.92 -8.83 7.34
C ALA A 35 -15.17 -9.18 8.14
N GLN A 36 -15.56 -8.34 9.11
CA GLN A 36 -16.76 -8.53 9.92
C GLN A 36 -18.05 -8.46 9.09
N MET A 37 -18.10 -7.58 8.09
CA MET A 37 -19.24 -7.49 7.20
C MET A 37 -19.36 -8.72 6.28
N LEU A 38 -18.23 -9.22 5.76
CA LEU A 38 -18.21 -10.39 4.88
C LEU A 38 -18.67 -11.66 5.60
N LEU A 39 -18.45 -11.79 6.90
CA LEU A 39 -18.94 -12.93 7.70
C LEU A 39 -20.47 -13.03 7.76
N LYS A 40 -21.19 -11.95 7.49
CA LYS A 40 -22.67 -11.96 7.51
C LYS A 40 -23.27 -12.72 6.32
N PHE A 41 -22.49 -12.90 5.25
CA PHE A 41 -22.93 -13.58 4.04
C PHE A 41 -22.55 -15.06 4.08
N LYS A 42 -23.55 -15.94 4.01
CA LYS A 42 -23.33 -17.40 4.07
C LYS A 42 -22.88 -17.98 2.74
N ASN A 43 -23.28 -17.35 1.63
CA ASN A 43 -23.05 -17.87 0.27
C ASN A 43 -22.60 -16.76 -0.69
N PRO A 44 -21.79 -17.09 -1.72
CA PRO A 44 -21.40 -16.15 -2.79
C PRO A 44 -22.58 -15.51 -3.52
N LYS A 45 -23.74 -16.21 -3.60
CA LYS A 45 -24.96 -15.70 -4.21
C LYS A 45 -25.51 -14.51 -3.41
N GLU A 46 -25.66 -14.67 -2.10
CA GLU A 46 -26.15 -13.63 -1.17
C GLU A 46 -25.21 -12.42 -1.17
N LEU A 47 -23.90 -12.66 -1.14
CA LEU A 47 -22.88 -11.61 -1.26
C LEU A 47 -23.01 -10.83 -2.59
N SER A 48 -23.38 -11.50 -3.69
CA SER A 48 -23.46 -10.92 -5.03
C SER A 48 -24.81 -10.28 -5.35
N GLU A 49 -25.73 -10.22 -4.40
CA GLU A 49 -26.98 -9.47 -4.54
C GLU A 49 -26.72 -7.96 -4.46
N LEU A 50 -27.51 -7.19 -5.22
CA LEU A 50 -27.36 -5.74 -5.29
C LEU A 50 -27.39 -5.05 -3.90
N PRO A 51 -28.29 -5.38 -2.95
CA PRO A 51 -28.32 -4.75 -1.64
C PRO A 51 -27.08 -5.08 -0.80
N SER A 52 -26.49 -6.26 -0.96
CA SER A 52 -25.27 -6.66 -0.28
C SER A 52 -24.06 -5.90 -0.79
N VAL A 53 -23.90 -5.88 -2.11
CA VAL A 53 -22.81 -5.15 -2.78
C VAL A 53 -22.92 -3.65 -2.52
N SER A 54 -24.13 -3.06 -2.60
CA SER A 54 -24.31 -1.63 -2.35
C SER A 54 -23.94 -1.21 -0.93
N ARG A 55 -24.19 -2.06 0.08
CA ARG A 55 -23.76 -1.81 1.47
C ARG A 55 -22.23 -1.81 1.59
N LEU A 56 -21.58 -2.82 1.00
CA LEU A 56 -20.11 -2.92 1.03
C LEU A 56 -19.44 -1.76 0.29
N VAL A 57 -19.95 -1.44 -0.91
CA VAL A 57 -19.47 -0.28 -1.69
C VAL A 57 -19.76 1.03 -0.96
N GLY A 58 -20.92 1.15 -0.29
CA GLY A 58 -21.27 2.33 0.51
C GLY A 58 -20.26 2.58 1.64
N VAL A 59 -19.81 1.54 2.32
CA VAL A 59 -18.76 1.65 3.35
C VAL A 59 -17.43 2.09 2.73
N LEU A 60 -17.03 1.48 1.60
CA LEU A 60 -15.82 1.89 0.89
C LEU A 60 -15.88 3.37 0.48
N LEU A 61 -16.99 3.80 -0.14
CA LEU A 61 -17.19 5.18 -0.59
C LEU A 61 -17.20 6.16 0.59
N TYR A 62 -17.77 5.78 1.72
CA TYR A 62 -17.73 6.59 2.94
C TYR A 62 -16.30 6.86 3.39
N PHE A 63 -15.46 5.83 3.52
CA PHE A 63 -14.07 6.01 3.94
C PHE A 63 -13.22 6.72 2.89
N CYS A 64 -13.38 6.39 1.60
CA CYS A 64 -12.68 7.08 0.52
C CYS A 64 -13.10 8.56 0.44
N GLY A 65 -14.41 8.86 0.54
CA GLY A 65 -14.94 10.21 0.53
C GLY A 65 -14.44 11.04 1.71
N LEU A 66 -14.41 10.44 2.91
CA LEU A 66 -13.93 11.11 4.12
C LEU A 66 -12.46 11.49 3.98
N ILE A 67 -11.60 10.60 3.48
CA ILE A 67 -10.18 10.89 3.23
C ILE A 67 -10.02 11.95 2.15
N PHE A 68 -10.78 11.85 1.07
CA PHE A 68 -10.67 12.79 -0.03
C PHE A 68 -11.09 14.21 0.39
N VAL A 69 -12.16 14.34 1.18
CA VAL A 69 -12.64 15.62 1.69
C VAL A 69 -11.69 16.23 2.74
N ILE A 70 -11.14 15.40 3.65
CA ILE A 70 -10.31 15.92 4.74
C ILE A 70 -8.87 16.17 4.29
N SER A 71 -8.30 15.25 3.53
CA SER A 71 -6.85 15.25 3.24
C SER A 71 -6.49 15.32 1.76
N SER A 72 -7.46 15.23 0.85
CA SER A 72 -7.22 15.18 -0.61
C SER A 72 -6.21 14.08 -1.01
N ASP A 73 -6.12 13.02 -0.22
CA ASP A 73 -5.16 11.91 -0.38
C ASP A 73 -5.77 10.78 -1.23
N ALA A 74 -5.55 10.87 -2.53
CA ALA A 74 -5.99 9.83 -3.45
C ALA A 74 -5.18 8.54 -3.34
N GLY A 75 -3.93 8.61 -2.88
CA GLY A 75 -3.08 7.45 -2.68
C GLY A 75 -3.67 6.49 -1.65
N SER A 76 -4.01 7.01 -0.47
CA SER A 76 -4.68 6.22 0.57
C SER A 76 -6.04 5.70 0.13
N ALA A 77 -6.85 6.52 -0.58
CA ALA A 77 -8.13 6.08 -1.10
C ALA A 77 -7.98 4.91 -2.09
N LEU A 78 -6.99 4.96 -2.96
CA LEU A 78 -6.70 3.88 -3.91
C LEU A 78 -6.31 2.58 -3.20
N ILE A 79 -5.50 2.65 -2.13
CA ILE A 79 -5.17 1.48 -1.32
C ILE A 79 -6.43 0.86 -0.69
N TYR A 80 -7.40 1.68 -0.24
CA TYR A 80 -8.66 1.18 0.31
C TYR A 80 -9.48 0.41 -0.73
N VAL A 81 -9.49 0.90 -1.98
CA VAL A 81 -10.12 0.19 -3.10
C VAL A 81 -9.45 -1.17 -3.33
N PHE A 82 -8.13 -1.25 -3.28
CA PHE A 82 -7.42 -2.52 -3.44
C PHE A 82 -7.71 -3.48 -2.29
N ILE A 83 -7.68 -3.03 -1.03
CA ILE A 83 -8.08 -3.85 0.12
C ILE A 83 -9.47 -4.44 -0.11
N PHE A 84 -10.42 -3.60 -0.50
CA PHE A 84 -11.78 -4.01 -0.81
C PHE A 84 -11.84 -5.06 -1.92
N ILE A 85 -11.17 -4.84 -3.05
CA ILE A 85 -11.13 -5.77 -4.20
C ILE A 85 -10.59 -7.14 -3.79
N PHE A 86 -9.46 -7.19 -3.06
CA PHE A 86 -8.88 -8.45 -2.62
C PHE A 86 -9.80 -9.20 -1.65
N MET A 87 -10.45 -8.50 -0.73
CA MET A 87 -11.34 -9.12 0.24
C MET A 87 -12.63 -9.66 -0.38
N ILE A 88 -13.28 -8.90 -1.26
CA ILE A 88 -14.50 -9.37 -1.94
C ILE A 88 -14.22 -10.50 -2.94
N TRP A 89 -13.01 -10.47 -3.57
CA TRP A 89 -12.57 -11.57 -4.43
C TRP A 89 -12.39 -12.86 -3.64
N ALA A 90 -11.73 -12.79 -2.49
CA ALA A 90 -11.54 -13.93 -1.60
C ALA A 90 -12.87 -14.46 -1.01
N ALA A 91 -13.85 -13.58 -0.80
CA ALA A 91 -15.19 -13.95 -0.37
C ALA A 91 -16.05 -14.60 -1.47
N GLY A 92 -15.54 -14.65 -2.72
CA GLY A 92 -16.18 -15.36 -3.82
C GLY A 92 -17.29 -14.58 -4.54
N ILE A 93 -17.23 -13.25 -4.56
CA ILE A 93 -18.20 -12.43 -5.31
C ILE A 93 -18.19 -12.80 -6.81
N TYR A 94 -19.34 -12.71 -7.47
CA TYR A 94 -19.46 -13.01 -8.90
C TYR A 94 -18.63 -12.04 -9.77
N LYS A 95 -17.94 -12.58 -10.77
CA LYS A 95 -17.04 -11.85 -11.68
C LYS A 95 -17.69 -10.63 -12.35
N ARG A 96 -19.02 -10.65 -12.55
CA ARG A 96 -19.78 -9.51 -13.12
C ARG A 96 -19.56 -8.20 -12.38
N TRP A 97 -19.34 -8.25 -11.05
CA TRP A 97 -19.11 -7.06 -10.25
C TRP A 97 -17.73 -6.46 -10.46
N PHE A 98 -16.72 -7.29 -10.74
CA PHE A 98 -15.38 -6.79 -11.13
C PHE A 98 -15.43 -6.10 -12.49
N VAL A 99 -16.17 -6.69 -13.46
CA VAL A 99 -16.37 -6.08 -14.77
C VAL A 99 -17.11 -4.74 -14.64
N ALA A 100 -18.15 -4.68 -13.81
CA ALA A 100 -18.86 -3.44 -13.53
C ALA A 100 -17.95 -2.38 -12.88
N GLY A 101 -17.14 -2.78 -11.86
CA GLY A 101 -16.16 -1.91 -11.21
C GLY A 101 -15.11 -1.38 -12.18
N LEU A 102 -14.57 -2.24 -13.05
CA LEU A 102 -13.63 -1.83 -14.10
C LEU A 102 -14.26 -0.84 -15.08
N GLY A 103 -15.51 -1.06 -15.46
CA GLY A 103 -16.28 -0.12 -16.30
C GLY A 103 -16.44 1.26 -15.63
N VAL A 104 -16.79 1.28 -14.35
CA VAL A 104 -16.90 2.54 -13.58
C VAL A 104 -15.54 3.25 -13.49
N CYS A 105 -14.45 2.54 -13.23
CA CYS A 105 -13.10 3.11 -13.22
C CYS A 105 -12.72 3.69 -14.58
N ALA A 106 -12.97 2.95 -15.67
CA ALA A 106 -12.68 3.42 -17.03
C ALA A 106 -13.48 4.69 -17.38
N LEU A 107 -14.76 4.72 -17.04
CA LEU A 107 -15.61 5.92 -17.22
C LEU A 107 -15.13 7.10 -16.36
N GLY A 108 -14.67 6.83 -15.13
CA GLY A 108 -14.09 7.85 -14.26
C GLY A 108 -12.81 8.46 -14.86
N ILE A 109 -11.88 7.63 -15.33
CA ILE A 109 -10.64 8.08 -16.00
C ILE A 109 -10.98 8.88 -17.26
N PHE A 110 -11.88 8.38 -18.09
CA PHE A 110 -12.35 9.08 -19.28
C PHE A 110 -12.96 10.43 -18.95
N GLY A 111 -13.78 10.48 -17.90
CA GLY A 111 -14.39 11.72 -17.41
C GLY A 111 -13.35 12.74 -16.95
N ILE A 112 -12.34 12.31 -16.19
CA ILE A 112 -11.23 13.17 -15.75
C ILE A 112 -10.49 13.77 -16.96
N ILE A 113 -10.12 12.92 -17.94
CA ILE A 113 -9.36 13.37 -19.11
C ILE A 113 -10.17 14.34 -19.99
N LYS A 114 -11.48 14.08 -20.17
CA LYS A 114 -12.31 14.83 -21.10
C LYS A 114 -12.91 16.11 -20.52
N PHE A 115 -13.35 16.08 -19.25
CA PHE A 115 -14.14 17.16 -18.67
C PHE A 115 -13.37 18.09 -17.72
N LEU A 116 -12.20 17.66 -17.19
CA LEU A 116 -11.41 18.54 -16.36
C LEU A 116 -10.58 19.53 -17.20
N PRO A 117 -10.39 20.78 -16.72
CA PRO A 117 -9.53 21.77 -17.35
C PRO A 117 -8.10 21.27 -17.56
N ALA A 118 -7.38 21.82 -18.53
CA ALA A 118 -6.03 21.39 -18.89
C ALA A 118 -5.00 21.59 -17.76
N ASP A 119 -5.21 22.60 -16.93
CA ASP A 119 -4.38 22.97 -15.76
C ASP A 119 -4.70 22.16 -14.50
N ASN A 120 -5.66 21.24 -14.57
CA ASN A 120 -6.00 20.40 -13.43
C ASN A 120 -4.93 19.35 -13.15
N ARG A 121 -4.44 19.29 -11.89
CA ARG A 121 -3.37 18.38 -11.43
C ARG A 121 -3.67 16.90 -11.67
N TRP A 122 -4.92 16.47 -11.53
CA TRP A 122 -5.32 15.07 -11.73
C TRP A 122 -5.27 14.68 -13.20
N ARG A 123 -5.75 15.58 -14.08
CA ARG A 123 -5.63 15.38 -15.52
C ARG A 123 -4.18 15.32 -15.97
N ALA A 124 -3.34 16.25 -15.52
CA ALA A 124 -1.92 16.26 -15.81
C ALA A 124 -1.22 14.97 -15.38
N ARG A 125 -1.46 14.50 -14.15
CA ARG A 125 -0.88 13.25 -13.64
C ARG A 125 -1.29 12.02 -14.46
N LEU A 126 -2.53 11.94 -14.95
CA LEU A 126 -2.96 10.84 -15.81
C LEU A 126 -2.36 10.93 -17.21
N LEU A 127 -2.30 12.12 -17.80
CA LEU A 127 -1.75 12.32 -19.14
C LEU A 127 -0.26 12.00 -19.22
N ILE A 128 0.52 12.34 -18.21
CA ILE A 128 1.96 12.05 -18.13
C ILE A 128 2.25 10.54 -18.23
N CYS A 129 1.36 9.67 -17.81
CA CYS A 129 1.53 8.23 -17.97
C CYS A 129 1.49 7.79 -19.44
N PHE A 130 0.83 8.54 -20.30
CA PHE A 130 0.69 8.25 -21.73
C PHE A 130 1.65 9.09 -22.57
N ASP A 131 1.96 10.30 -22.15
CA ASP A 131 2.85 11.23 -22.81
C ASP A 131 3.85 11.81 -21.80
N HIS A 132 5.05 11.22 -21.79
CA HIS A 132 6.10 11.55 -20.84
C HIS A 132 6.69 12.96 -21.07
N ASP A 133 6.52 13.50 -22.25
CA ASP A 133 7.06 14.81 -22.64
C ASP A 133 6.05 15.95 -22.39
N ALA A 134 4.84 15.65 -21.95
CA ALA A 134 3.79 16.65 -21.77
C ALA A 134 4.12 17.72 -20.70
N ASP A 135 4.85 17.36 -19.62
CA ASP A 135 5.27 18.31 -18.58
C ASP A 135 6.52 17.81 -17.83
N PRO A 136 7.70 17.81 -18.46
CA PRO A 136 8.91 17.24 -17.88
C PRO A 136 9.51 18.08 -16.72
N LEU A 137 9.11 19.36 -16.59
CA LEU A 137 9.59 20.27 -15.55
C LEU A 137 8.59 20.52 -14.41
N GLY A 138 7.33 20.15 -14.60
CA GLY A 138 6.27 20.28 -13.60
C GLY A 138 5.93 18.97 -12.89
N VAL A 139 4.74 18.44 -13.10
CA VAL A 139 4.25 17.23 -12.44
C VAL A 139 5.08 15.98 -12.78
N GLY A 140 5.65 15.91 -14.01
CA GLY A 140 6.50 14.81 -14.47
C GLY A 140 7.94 14.87 -13.97
N PHE A 141 8.40 16.01 -13.41
CA PHE A 141 9.80 16.20 -12.99
C PHE A 141 10.27 15.11 -12.00
N GLN A 142 9.49 14.89 -10.95
CA GLN A 142 9.84 13.89 -9.93
C GLN A 142 9.95 12.49 -10.51
N GLN A 143 9.03 12.14 -11.39
CA GLN A 143 8.96 10.82 -12.02
C GLN A 143 10.09 10.60 -13.01
N THR A 144 10.42 11.62 -13.81
CA THR A 144 11.57 11.59 -14.74
C THR A 144 12.88 11.39 -13.97
N ARG A 145 13.06 12.10 -12.85
CA ARG A 145 14.25 11.94 -12.00
C ARG A 145 14.32 10.54 -11.36
N SER A 146 13.19 10.03 -10.92
CA SER A 146 13.07 8.67 -10.38
C SER A 146 13.46 7.61 -11.41
N TYR A 147 12.95 7.73 -12.63
CA TYR A 147 13.27 6.80 -13.71
C TYR A 147 14.75 6.88 -14.14
N LEU A 148 15.32 8.09 -14.19
CA LEU A 148 16.74 8.28 -14.48
C LEU A 148 17.61 7.65 -13.38
N ALA A 149 17.24 7.76 -12.11
CA ALA A 149 17.94 7.12 -11.00
C ALA A 149 17.92 5.59 -11.14
N VAL A 150 16.76 4.99 -11.43
CA VAL A 150 16.65 3.55 -11.69
C VAL A 150 17.53 3.12 -12.86
N ARG A 151 17.49 3.87 -13.95
CA ARG A 151 18.29 3.56 -15.16
C ARG A 151 19.80 3.67 -14.92
N SER A 152 20.22 4.66 -14.13
CA SER A 152 21.64 4.90 -13.85
C SER A 152 22.27 3.83 -12.94
N GLY A 153 21.44 3.10 -12.15
CA GLY A 153 21.93 2.05 -11.26
C GLY A 153 22.47 0.82 -11.99
N GLY A 154 22.04 0.50 -13.20
CA GLY A 154 22.50 -0.67 -13.94
C GLY A 154 22.33 -1.98 -13.16
N LEU A 155 23.27 -2.91 -13.29
CA LEU A 155 23.21 -4.21 -12.62
C LEU A 155 23.66 -4.16 -11.16
N THR A 156 24.74 -3.49 -10.85
CA THR A 156 25.41 -3.51 -9.53
C THR A 156 25.29 -2.21 -8.74
N GLY A 157 24.68 -1.17 -9.33
CA GLY A 157 24.53 0.14 -8.72
C GLY A 157 25.80 1.02 -8.85
N GLN A 158 25.65 2.28 -8.43
CA GLN A 158 26.76 3.26 -8.38
C GLN A 158 27.57 3.12 -7.07
N GLY A 159 27.13 2.27 -6.15
CA GLY A 159 27.71 2.08 -4.83
C GLY A 159 26.87 2.74 -3.74
N PHE A 160 26.87 2.13 -2.55
CA PHE A 160 26.13 2.65 -1.39
C PHE A 160 26.60 4.07 -1.04
N MET A 161 25.67 5.00 -0.89
CA MET A 161 25.86 6.44 -0.65
C MET A 161 26.63 7.18 -1.76
N ASN A 162 26.73 6.61 -2.97
CA ASN A 162 27.40 7.21 -4.13
C ASN A 162 26.44 7.53 -5.29
N GLY A 163 25.12 7.37 -5.09
CA GLY A 163 24.13 7.67 -6.11
C GLY A 163 24.21 9.13 -6.58
N SER A 164 24.37 9.34 -7.87
CA SER A 164 24.57 10.69 -8.44
C SER A 164 23.34 11.59 -8.29
N LEU A 165 22.13 11.04 -8.41
CA LEU A 165 20.89 11.78 -8.24
C LEU A 165 20.39 11.76 -6.78
N VAL A 166 20.58 10.65 -6.08
CA VAL A 166 20.19 10.49 -4.69
C VAL A 166 21.04 11.36 -3.77
N GLN A 167 22.36 11.45 -4.01
CA GLN A 167 23.29 12.23 -3.18
C GLN A 167 23.53 13.66 -3.68
N ALA A 168 22.88 14.07 -4.78
CA ALA A 168 23.03 15.42 -5.30
C ALA A 168 22.63 16.47 -4.25
N LYS A 169 23.45 17.54 -4.13
CA LYS A 169 23.26 18.63 -3.18
C LYS A 169 22.30 19.73 -3.63
N TYR A 170 21.83 19.68 -4.89
CA TYR A 170 21.05 20.75 -5.54
C TYR A 170 19.62 20.31 -5.83
N SER A 171 18.77 21.27 -6.21
CA SER A 171 17.37 21.07 -6.62
C SER A 171 17.16 20.13 -7.81
N SER A 172 18.23 19.73 -8.50
CA SER A 172 18.24 18.71 -9.54
C SER A 172 18.26 17.27 -8.99
N ALA A 173 18.38 17.09 -7.69
CA ALA A 173 18.33 15.79 -7.02
C ALA A 173 16.97 15.13 -7.16
N LEU A 174 16.91 13.87 -6.78
CA LEU A 174 15.66 13.13 -6.67
C LEU A 174 14.83 13.66 -5.48
N PRO A 175 13.68 14.34 -5.72
CA PRO A 175 12.79 14.76 -4.64
C PRO A 175 12.20 13.53 -3.94
N GLU A 176 11.82 13.68 -2.67
CA GLU A 176 11.16 12.61 -1.86
C GLU A 176 11.87 11.25 -1.94
N ARG A 177 13.20 11.26 -2.06
CA ARG A 177 14.06 10.07 -2.21
C ARG A 177 13.99 9.09 -1.04
N HIS A 178 13.63 9.56 0.16
CA HIS A 178 13.53 8.74 1.37
C HIS A 178 12.11 8.23 1.63
N THR A 179 11.12 8.79 0.97
CA THR A 179 9.69 8.49 1.15
C THR A 179 9.14 7.74 -0.06
N ASP A 180 8.67 8.46 -1.05
CA ASP A 180 7.92 7.91 -2.17
C ASP A 180 8.81 7.25 -3.23
N PHE A 181 10.04 7.74 -3.41
CA PHE A 181 10.99 7.23 -4.40
C PHE A 181 12.16 6.45 -3.81
N ILE A 182 11.96 5.86 -2.63
CA ILE A 182 13.01 5.05 -1.97
C ILE A 182 13.46 3.86 -2.84
N PHE A 183 12.55 3.24 -3.59
CA PHE A 183 12.88 2.15 -4.51
C PHE A 183 13.87 2.60 -5.58
N SER A 184 13.69 3.81 -6.15
CA SER A 184 14.63 4.38 -7.12
C SER A 184 15.99 4.69 -6.51
N SER A 185 16.00 5.17 -5.26
CA SER A 185 17.24 5.40 -4.51
C SER A 185 18.02 4.12 -4.27
N ILE A 186 17.35 3.05 -3.84
CA ILE A 186 17.96 1.73 -3.66
C ILE A 186 18.49 1.19 -4.99
N THR A 187 17.72 1.36 -6.06
CA THR A 187 18.12 0.86 -7.38
C THR A 187 19.30 1.65 -7.95
N GLU A 188 19.39 2.97 -7.73
CA GLU A 188 20.55 3.76 -8.16
C GLU A 188 21.83 3.32 -7.44
N GLU A 189 21.75 3.12 -6.12
CA GLU A 189 22.93 2.80 -5.32
C GLU A 189 23.34 1.32 -5.36
N LEU A 190 22.38 0.38 -5.36
CA LEU A 190 22.62 -1.07 -5.29
C LEU A 190 22.28 -1.82 -6.58
N GLY A 191 21.83 -1.13 -7.61
CA GLY A 191 21.51 -1.70 -8.91
C GLY A 191 20.30 -2.63 -8.92
N LEU A 192 20.20 -3.39 -10.01
CA LEU A 192 19.15 -4.41 -10.17
C LEU A 192 19.19 -5.47 -9.06
N VAL A 193 20.38 -5.80 -8.56
CA VAL A 193 20.53 -6.77 -7.46
C VAL A 193 19.82 -6.27 -6.19
N GLY A 194 20.01 -5.01 -5.83
CA GLY A 194 19.32 -4.38 -4.69
C GLY A 194 17.81 -4.31 -4.89
N ALA A 195 17.38 -3.90 -6.09
CA ALA A 195 15.98 -3.85 -6.45
C ALA A 195 15.29 -5.23 -6.32
N LEU A 196 15.91 -6.27 -6.88
CA LEU A 196 15.39 -7.64 -6.80
C LEU A 196 15.36 -8.16 -5.35
N ALA A 197 16.38 -7.86 -4.55
CA ALA A 197 16.39 -8.24 -3.13
C ALA A 197 15.20 -7.63 -2.38
N VAL A 198 14.91 -6.33 -2.59
CA VAL A 198 13.75 -5.65 -2.00
C VAL A 198 12.44 -6.31 -2.44
N ILE A 199 12.27 -6.56 -3.74
CA ILE A 199 11.06 -7.20 -4.29
C ILE A 199 10.87 -8.60 -3.69
N LEU A 200 11.94 -9.41 -3.64
CA LEU A 200 11.86 -10.77 -3.10
C LEU A 200 11.50 -10.79 -1.61
N LEU A 201 12.05 -9.88 -0.80
CA LEU A 201 11.70 -9.75 0.60
C LEU A 201 10.23 -9.35 0.80
N LEU A 202 9.75 -8.38 0.04
CA LEU A 202 8.35 -7.96 0.08
C LEU A 202 7.40 -9.07 -0.39
N CYS A 203 7.76 -9.77 -1.46
CA CYS A 203 7.01 -10.94 -1.93
C CYS A 203 6.96 -12.05 -0.86
N ALA A 204 8.07 -12.31 -0.16
CA ALA A 204 8.10 -13.30 0.92
C ALA A 204 7.14 -12.95 2.06
N ILE A 205 7.06 -11.66 2.44
CA ILE A 205 6.11 -11.17 3.46
C ILE A 205 4.66 -11.35 2.97
N ILE A 206 4.36 -10.96 1.72
CA ILE A 206 3.03 -11.09 1.13
C ILE A 206 2.61 -12.57 1.08
N LEU A 207 3.48 -13.44 0.56
CA LEU A 207 3.22 -14.88 0.50
C LEU A 207 3.01 -15.47 1.89
N ARG A 208 3.75 -14.98 2.89
CA ARG A 208 3.55 -15.39 4.29
C ARG A 208 2.18 -14.98 4.81
N CYS A 209 1.71 -13.77 4.52
CA CYS A 209 0.36 -13.33 4.87
C CYS A 209 -0.72 -14.20 4.22
N LEU A 210 -0.59 -14.52 2.93
CA LEU A 210 -1.52 -15.39 2.20
C LEU A 210 -1.50 -16.82 2.72
N TYR A 211 -0.32 -17.35 3.06
CA TYR A 211 -0.21 -18.67 3.71
C TYR A 211 -0.92 -18.71 5.06
N ILE A 212 -0.77 -17.66 5.88
CA ILE A 212 -1.48 -17.57 7.16
C ILE A 212 -2.98 -17.45 6.94
N ALA A 213 -3.42 -16.71 5.92
CA ALA A 213 -4.83 -16.62 5.55
C ALA A 213 -5.42 -17.99 5.20
N SER A 214 -4.70 -18.80 4.42
CA SER A 214 -5.15 -20.15 4.02
C SER A 214 -5.16 -21.17 5.17
N THR A 215 -4.39 -20.93 6.21
CA THR A 215 -4.27 -21.83 7.39
C THR A 215 -4.92 -21.24 8.64
N ALA A 216 -5.67 -20.14 8.52
CA ALA A 216 -6.38 -19.51 9.63
C ALA A 216 -7.48 -20.42 10.19
N GLY A 217 -7.66 -20.40 11.51
CA GLY A 217 -8.64 -21.24 12.19
C GLY A 217 -10.10 -20.77 12.03
N ASP A 218 -10.30 -19.53 11.59
CA ASP A 218 -11.61 -18.92 11.40
C ASP A 218 -11.61 -17.98 10.17
N GLN A 219 -12.81 -17.77 9.61
CA GLN A 219 -12.98 -16.96 8.38
C GLN A 219 -12.65 -15.48 8.58
N PHE A 220 -12.92 -14.95 9.78
CA PHE A 220 -12.57 -13.55 10.09
C PHE A 220 -11.08 -13.31 9.95
N SER A 221 -10.28 -14.13 10.61
CA SER A 221 -8.82 -14.08 10.56
C SER A 221 -8.28 -14.27 9.15
N SER A 222 -8.89 -15.17 8.36
CA SER A 222 -8.56 -15.37 6.96
C SER A 222 -8.78 -14.09 6.14
N TYR A 223 -9.96 -13.48 6.22
CA TYR A 223 -10.27 -12.23 5.50
C TYR A 223 -9.36 -11.08 5.93
N VAL A 224 -9.05 -10.94 7.22
CA VAL A 224 -8.13 -9.92 7.71
C VAL A 224 -6.73 -10.09 7.10
N CYS A 225 -6.21 -11.32 7.08
CA CYS A 225 -4.90 -11.59 6.46
C CYS A 225 -4.89 -11.33 4.95
N ILE A 226 -5.98 -11.66 4.24
CA ILE A 226 -6.15 -11.37 2.81
C ILE A 226 -6.20 -9.87 2.56
N GLY A 227 -6.96 -9.12 3.36
CA GLY A 227 -7.03 -7.68 3.25
C GLY A 227 -5.67 -7.00 3.44
N TYR A 228 -4.88 -7.46 4.42
CA TYR A 228 -3.52 -6.96 4.63
C TYR A 228 -2.55 -7.38 3.53
N ALA A 229 -2.64 -8.59 3.01
CA ALA A 229 -1.87 -9.00 1.84
C ALA A 229 -2.22 -8.13 0.62
N GLY A 230 -3.50 -7.87 0.37
CA GLY A 230 -3.98 -6.98 -0.68
C GLY A 230 -3.47 -5.54 -0.52
N MET A 231 -3.44 -5.02 0.71
CA MET A 231 -2.83 -3.72 1.03
C MET A 231 -1.35 -3.68 0.65
N LEU A 232 -0.57 -4.69 1.05
CA LEU A 232 0.85 -4.78 0.73
C LEU A 232 1.09 -4.89 -0.78
N ILE A 233 0.34 -5.74 -1.47
CA ILE A 233 0.42 -5.89 -2.93
C ILE A 233 0.16 -4.54 -3.61
N ALA A 234 -0.90 -3.83 -3.20
CA ALA A 234 -1.22 -2.53 -3.75
C ALA A 234 -0.10 -1.52 -3.54
N GLN A 235 0.40 -1.37 -2.32
CA GLN A 235 1.47 -0.42 -2.00
C GLN A 235 2.76 -0.72 -2.77
N VAL A 236 3.18 -1.99 -2.84
CA VAL A 236 4.38 -2.41 -3.57
C VAL A 236 4.22 -2.14 -5.07
N THR A 237 3.10 -2.57 -5.66
CA THR A 237 2.85 -2.42 -7.10
C THR A 237 2.74 -0.95 -7.50
N LEU A 238 2.01 -0.15 -6.72
CA LEU A 238 1.82 1.27 -7.02
C LEU A 238 3.11 2.07 -6.81
N ASN A 239 3.88 1.80 -5.74
CA ASN A 239 5.15 2.49 -5.50
C ASN A 239 6.19 2.16 -6.57
N ILE A 240 6.42 0.88 -6.86
CA ILE A 240 7.37 0.48 -7.90
C ILE A 240 6.90 0.96 -9.27
N GLY A 241 5.59 0.86 -9.56
CA GLY A 241 5.02 1.33 -10.83
C GLY A 241 5.22 2.83 -11.06
N MET A 242 5.08 3.67 -10.02
CA MET A 242 5.36 5.11 -10.17
C MET A 242 6.87 5.40 -10.27
N CYS A 243 7.73 4.62 -9.62
CA CYS A 243 9.18 4.75 -9.76
C CYS A 243 9.68 4.40 -11.17
N LEU A 244 9.02 3.44 -11.83
CA LEU A 244 9.34 2.98 -13.18
C LEU A 244 8.63 3.76 -14.30
N TYR A 245 7.93 4.83 -13.98
CA TYR A 245 7.17 5.64 -14.95
C TYR A 245 5.98 4.90 -15.62
N VAL A 246 5.48 3.83 -15.00
CA VAL A 246 4.33 3.06 -15.51
C VAL A 246 3.00 3.58 -14.96
N LEU A 247 3.02 4.08 -13.72
CA LEU A 247 1.85 4.61 -13.01
C LEU A 247 2.08 6.06 -12.61
N PRO A 248 1.02 6.87 -12.45
CA PRO A 248 1.16 8.27 -12.05
C PRO A 248 1.70 8.39 -10.62
N VAL A 249 2.34 9.52 -10.33
CA VAL A 249 2.79 9.83 -8.96
C VAL A 249 1.59 10.09 -8.08
N ILE A 250 1.39 9.25 -7.06
CA ILE A 250 0.24 9.28 -6.16
C ILE A 250 0.67 9.52 -4.70
N GLY A 251 1.98 9.46 -4.41
CA GLY A 251 2.50 9.67 -3.06
C GLY A 251 2.24 8.46 -2.15
N ILE A 252 2.62 7.26 -2.57
CA ILE A 252 2.45 6.01 -1.82
C ILE A 252 3.82 5.52 -1.35
N THR A 253 3.96 5.25 -0.06
CA THR A 253 5.18 4.73 0.55
C THR A 253 5.39 3.25 0.24
N LEU A 254 6.65 2.82 0.07
CA LEU A 254 7.02 1.40 -0.03
C LEU A 254 7.01 0.77 1.36
N PRO A 255 6.24 -0.31 1.60
CA PRO A 255 6.16 -0.94 2.91
C PRO A 255 7.52 -1.32 3.47
N PHE A 256 7.77 -1.02 4.74
CA PHE A 256 9.00 -1.29 5.51
C PHE A 256 10.27 -0.56 5.08
N PHE A 257 10.33 0.03 3.89
CA PHE A 257 11.52 0.71 3.36
C PHE A 257 11.42 2.23 3.42
N SER A 258 10.23 2.78 3.13
CA SER A 258 10.04 4.24 3.12
C SER A 258 10.16 4.84 4.51
N TYR A 259 10.81 5.99 4.57
CA TYR A 259 10.85 6.82 5.78
C TYR A 259 9.48 7.47 6.01
N GLY A 260 8.77 6.97 7.02
CA GLY A 260 7.45 7.49 7.39
C GLY A 260 6.99 6.88 8.73
N GLY A 261 6.99 7.68 9.80
CA GLY A 261 6.69 7.20 11.15
C GLY A 261 5.35 6.48 11.24
N SER A 262 4.27 7.07 10.69
CA SER A 262 2.93 6.48 10.71
C SER A 262 2.85 5.20 9.85
N SER A 263 3.49 5.22 8.67
CA SER A 263 3.48 4.07 7.75
C SER A 263 4.21 2.88 8.36
N ILE A 264 5.42 3.10 8.90
CA ILE A 264 6.19 2.06 9.57
C ILE A 264 5.41 1.48 10.76
N MET A 265 4.85 2.34 11.63
CA MET A 265 4.06 1.89 12.78
C MET A 265 2.89 1.02 12.32
N THR A 266 2.15 1.44 11.30
CA THR A 266 1.02 0.70 10.75
C THR A 266 1.46 -0.66 10.19
N MET A 267 2.61 -0.72 9.51
CA MET A 267 3.16 -1.99 8.99
C MET A 267 3.49 -2.96 10.13
N TYR A 268 4.14 -2.50 11.19
CA TYR A 268 4.46 -3.37 12.33
C TYR A 268 3.21 -3.83 13.09
N VAL A 269 2.22 -2.96 13.28
CA VAL A 269 0.92 -3.35 13.86
C VAL A 269 0.23 -4.41 12.98
N THR A 270 0.23 -4.21 11.67
CA THR A 270 -0.31 -5.18 10.70
C THR A 270 0.36 -6.55 10.86
N MET A 271 1.70 -6.58 10.91
CA MET A 271 2.45 -7.83 11.08
C MET A 271 2.22 -8.47 12.46
N GLY A 272 2.06 -7.65 13.50
CA GLY A 272 1.68 -8.10 14.84
C GLY A 272 0.34 -8.83 14.84
N ILE A 273 -0.68 -8.26 14.17
CA ILE A 273 -2.01 -8.89 14.02
C ILE A 273 -1.90 -10.22 13.26
N VAL A 274 -1.22 -10.23 12.11
CA VAL A 274 -1.02 -11.44 11.29
C VAL A 274 -0.28 -12.54 12.07
N SER A 275 0.75 -12.16 12.83
CA SER A 275 1.48 -13.09 13.70
C SER A 275 0.60 -13.62 14.84
N GLY A 276 -0.24 -12.78 15.44
CA GLY A 276 -1.20 -13.18 16.46
C GLY A 276 -2.23 -14.18 15.93
N ILE A 277 -2.74 -13.98 14.72
CA ILE A 277 -3.62 -14.91 14.02
C ILE A 277 -2.92 -16.28 13.85
N ARG A 278 -1.67 -16.28 13.39
CA ARG A 278 -0.90 -17.52 13.22
C ARG A 278 -0.73 -18.31 14.52
N ILE A 279 -0.44 -17.63 15.62
CA ILE A 279 -0.27 -18.28 16.92
C ILE A 279 -1.59 -18.91 17.39
N ARG A 280 -2.71 -18.20 17.23
CA ARG A 280 -4.04 -18.71 17.63
C ARG A 280 -4.53 -19.87 16.76
N SER A 281 -4.13 -19.91 15.49
CA SER A 281 -4.49 -20.97 14.54
C SER A 281 -3.69 -22.27 14.72
N ARG A 282 -2.73 -22.31 15.65
CA ARG A 282 -2.00 -23.55 15.96
C ARG A 282 -2.94 -24.57 16.63
N PRO A 283 -2.82 -25.87 16.27
CA PRO A 283 -3.56 -26.93 16.96
C PRO A 283 -3.27 -26.94 18.46
N ASN A 284 -4.26 -27.33 19.29
CA ASN A 284 -4.14 -27.28 20.74
C ASN A 284 -2.98 -28.13 21.28
N TRP A 285 -2.69 -29.27 20.66
CA TRP A 285 -1.57 -30.13 21.05
C TRP A 285 -0.17 -29.46 20.90
N LEU A 286 -0.06 -28.41 20.09
CA LEU A 286 1.15 -27.59 19.98
C LEU A 286 1.15 -26.41 20.97
N LYS A 287 -0.03 -26.05 21.53
CA LYS A 287 -0.13 -24.98 22.53
C LYS A 287 0.27 -25.46 23.92
N ASP A 288 0.05 -26.74 24.21
CA ASP A 288 0.27 -27.36 25.52
C ASP A 288 1.68 -27.93 25.71
N GLN A 289 2.59 -27.78 24.75
CA GLN A 289 3.97 -28.14 25.00
C GLN A 289 4.59 -27.10 25.97
N PRO A 290 4.99 -27.55 27.19
CA PRO A 290 5.70 -26.66 28.11
C PRO A 290 6.94 -26.13 27.37
N SER A 291 7.15 -24.81 27.45
CA SER A 291 8.40 -24.22 26.97
C SER A 291 9.57 -25.04 27.53
N PRO A 292 10.58 -25.42 26.73
CA PRO A 292 11.74 -26.09 27.27
C PRO A 292 12.31 -25.20 28.37
N THR A 293 12.10 -25.61 29.62
CA THR A 293 12.64 -24.93 30.79
C THR A 293 14.12 -24.79 30.58
N ARG A 294 14.59 -23.57 30.46
CA ARG A 294 16.03 -23.29 30.56
C ARG A 294 16.57 -23.98 31.77
N GLY A 295 17.38 -25.01 31.51
CA GLY A 295 18.26 -25.73 32.40
C GLY A 295 18.10 -25.48 33.90
N GLY A 296 17.38 -26.33 34.58
CA GLY A 296 17.63 -26.56 35.97
C GLY A 296 19.03 -27.09 36.12
N LYS A 297 19.90 -26.32 36.74
CA LYS A 297 21.20 -26.81 37.21
C LYS A 297 20.95 -28.02 38.07
N PRO A 298 21.65 -29.14 37.91
CA PRO A 298 21.58 -30.20 38.89
C PRO A 298 22.17 -29.67 40.19
N GLY A 299 21.33 -29.58 41.21
CA GLY A 299 21.79 -29.33 42.58
C GLY A 299 22.66 -30.47 43.03
N ILE A 300 23.82 -30.13 43.50
CA ILE A 300 24.75 -30.92 44.28
C ILE A 300 24.15 -31.17 45.66
#